data_c5f92346521896bea55b1b9fdd646ad3
#
_entry.id   c5f92346521896bea55b1b9fdd646ad3
#
_cell.length_a   1.000
_cell.length_b   1.000
_cell.length_c   1.000
_cell.angle_alpha   90.00
_cell.angle_beta   90.00
_cell.angle_gamma   90.00
#
_symmetry.space_group_name_H-M   'P 1'
#
loop_
_entity.id
_entity.type
_entity.pdbx_description
1 polymer ?
#
loop_
_entity_poly.entity_id
_entity_poly.type
_entity_poly.pdbx_seq_one_letter_code
_entity_poly.pdbx_strand_id
1 'polypeptide(L)'
;MPTAVLIDGGYFIKRFRRIEPHNAYNAQRAAEVAHRWAIAHLKHASGERRDLYRIFFYDCPPLRKKMHNPISGLCIDYSRSDEALFRTSLHEALKQKRKVALRLGHLTDFSSWTTGSRTFDDLLKGKRTFGDLQADELQPNVRQKGVDMRIGIDISSLALKRQVRQIILMAGDADFVPAAKLARREGVDFVLDPMWSSIPKGLMEHIDGVRSTCPRPLEQQRAHRGQLPCAIPGTTSAT
;
A
#
# COMPACT_ATOMS: atom_id res chain seq x y z
N MET A 1 2.03 -17.38 -21.18
CA MET A 1 1.07 -17.21 -20.09
C MET A 1 1.23 -15.81 -19.51
N PRO A 2 0.14 -15.16 -19.10
CA PRO A 2 0.13 -13.75 -18.70
C PRO A 2 0.67 -13.52 -17.28
N THR A 3 0.84 -12.22 -16.94
CA THR A 3 1.23 -11.71 -15.61
C THR A 3 -0.01 -11.20 -14.86
N ALA A 4 -0.15 -11.53 -13.58
CA ALA A 4 -1.10 -10.89 -12.68
C ALA A 4 -0.39 -9.84 -11.81
N VAL A 5 -1.07 -8.72 -11.55
CA VAL A 5 -0.59 -7.69 -10.62
C VAL A 5 -1.57 -7.59 -9.46
N LEU A 6 -1.09 -7.76 -8.25
CA LEU A 6 -1.88 -7.70 -7.03
C LEU A 6 -1.42 -6.49 -6.22
N ILE A 7 -2.34 -5.62 -5.86
CA ILE A 7 -2.06 -4.36 -5.17
C ILE A 7 -2.77 -4.36 -3.82
N ASP A 8 -2.01 -4.34 -2.74
CA ASP A 8 -2.53 -4.01 -1.42
C ASP A 8 -2.90 -2.53 -1.41
N GLY A 9 -4.20 -2.23 -1.37
CA GLY A 9 -4.73 -0.87 -1.45
C GLY A 9 -4.36 -0.01 -0.25
N GLY A 10 -4.36 -0.58 0.95
CA GLY A 10 -3.95 0.13 2.16
C GLY A 10 -2.48 0.55 2.08
N TYR A 11 -1.62 -0.38 1.69
CA TYR A 11 -0.21 -0.11 1.44
C TYR A 11 -0.01 0.90 0.31
N PHE A 12 -0.67 0.69 -0.84
CA PHE A 12 -0.59 1.59 -1.98
C PHE A 12 -0.97 3.03 -1.62
N ILE A 13 -2.10 3.25 -0.93
CA ILE A 13 -2.57 4.58 -0.54
C ILE A 13 -1.53 5.26 0.36
N LYS A 14 -0.98 4.54 1.34
CA LYS A 14 0.07 5.06 2.23
C LYS A 14 1.33 5.47 1.44
N ARG A 15 1.75 4.67 0.46
CA ARG A 15 2.91 4.98 -0.39
C ARG A 15 2.63 6.11 -1.38
N PHE A 16 1.45 6.09 -2.01
CA PHE A 16 1.00 7.15 -2.92
C PHE A 16 1.05 8.53 -2.27
N ARG A 17 0.52 8.66 -1.06
CA ARG A 17 0.55 9.91 -0.29
C ARG A 17 1.95 10.41 0.03
N ARG A 18 2.94 9.53 0.15
CA ARG A 18 4.35 9.90 0.30
C ARG A 18 5.03 10.28 -1.00
N ILE A 19 4.62 9.67 -2.10
CA ILE A 19 5.20 9.90 -3.44
C ILE A 19 4.61 11.17 -4.06
N GLU A 20 3.31 11.37 -3.94
CA GLU A 20 2.56 12.51 -4.47
C GLU A 20 1.76 13.22 -3.34
N PRO A 21 2.40 13.87 -2.36
CA PRO A 21 1.72 14.44 -1.18
C PRO A 21 0.69 15.52 -1.56
N HIS A 22 0.91 16.29 -2.61
CA HIS A 22 -0.03 17.28 -3.13
C HIS A 22 -1.31 16.67 -3.74
N ASN A 23 -1.29 15.36 -4.03
CA ASN A 23 -2.42 14.58 -4.52
C ASN A 23 -3.01 13.64 -3.47
N ALA A 24 -2.69 13.79 -2.19
CA ALA A 24 -2.99 12.84 -1.10
C ALA A 24 -4.46 12.36 -1.05
N TYR A 25 -5.39 13.21 -1.44
CA TYR A 25 -6.83 12.94 -1.50
C TYR A 25 -7.43 13.04 -2.92
N ASN A 26 -6.58 13.04 -3.97
CA ASN A 26 -7.04 13.01 -5.35
C ASN A 26 -7.27 11.56 -5.80
N ALA A 27 -8.49 11.10 -5.69
CA ALA A 27 -8.89 9.72 -5.99
C ALA A 27 -8.68 9.34 -7.46
N GLN A 28 -8.98 10.25 -8.39
CA GLN A 28 -8.80 10.03 -9.82
C GLN A 28 -7.31 9.84 -10.14
N ARG A 29 -6.46 10.69 -9.58
CA ARG A 29 -5.00 10.58 -9.74
C ARG A 29 -4.48 9.28 -9.13
N ALA A 30 -4.95 8.89 -7.96
CA ALA A 30 -4.57 7.63 -7.32
C ALA A 30 -4.93 6.42 -8.20
N ALA A 31 -6.14 6.38 -8.78
CA ALA A 31 -6.54 5.32 -9.70
C ALA A 31 -5.71 5.27 -10.98
N GLU A 32 -5.36 6.44 -11.53
CA GLU A 32 -4.49 6.56 -12.72
C GLU A 32 -3.11 5.99 -12.45
N VAL A 33 -2.46 6.40 -11.36
CA VAL A 33 -1.10 5.96 -11.06
C VAL A 33 -1.06 4.50 -10.63
N ALA A 34 -2.06 4.00 -9.89
CA ALA A 34 -2.18 2.58 -9.57
C ALA A 34 -2.18 1.73 -10.84
N HIS A 35 -3.02 2.08 -11.81
CA HIS A 35 -3.08 1.40 -13.10
C HIS A 35 -1.78 1.56 -13.90
N ARG A 36 -1.23 2.78 -13.99
CA ARG A 36 -0.01 3.08 -14.75
C ARG A 36 1.21 2.33 -14.20
N TRP A 37 1.40 2.33 -12.87
CA TRP A 37 2.53 1.62 -12.25
C TRP A 37 2.38 0.10 -12.39
N ALA A 38 1.17 -0.42 -12.26
CA ALA A 38 0.90 -1.83 -12.52
C ALA A 38 1.24 -2.24 -13.98
N ILE A 39 0.83 -1.43 -14.97
CA ILE A 39 1.11 -1.69 -16.39
C ILE A 39 2.62 -1.55 -16.69
N ALA A 40 3.34 -0.68 -15.99
CA ALA A 40 4.78 -0.50 -16.19
C ALA A 40 5.59 -1.76 -15.88
N HIS A 41 5.09 -2.63 -15.01
CA HIS A 41 5.70 -3.93 -14.73
C HIS A 41 5.70 -4.89 -15.93
N LEU A 42 4.77 -4.73 -16.87
CA LEU A 42 4.66 -5.60 -18.04
C LEU A 42 5.78 -5.37 -19.07
N LYS A 43 6.51 -4.25 -18.98
CA LYS A 43 7.66 -4.00 -19.86
C LYS A 43 8.88 -4.74 -19.31
N HIS A 44 9.42 -5.65 -20.12
CA HIS A 44 10.67 -6.35 -19.81
C HIS A 44 11.89 -5.46 -20.14
N ALA A 45 13.05 -5.76 -19.56
CA ALA A 45 14.31 -5.06 -19.88
C ALA A 45 14.73 -5.24 -21.35
N SER A 46 14.37 -6.37 -21.97
CA SER A 46 14.58 -6.67 -23.41
C SER A 46 13.67 -5.87 -24.35
N GLY A 47 12.75 -5.03 -23.84
CA GLY A 47 11.76 -4.33 -24.65
C GLY A 47 10.47 -5.12 -24.93
N GLU A 48 10.46 -6.41 -24.69
CA GLU A 48 9.25 -7.24 -24.80
C GLU A 48 8.20 -6.81 -23.77
N ARG A 49 6.93 -6.92 -24.17
CA ARG A 49 5.79 -6.65 -23.29
C ARG A 49 5.08 -7.97 -22.95
N ARG A 50 5.00 -8.25 -21.65
CA ARG A 50 4.23 -9.37 -21.13
C ARG A 50 2.73 -9.10 -21.23
N ASP A 51 1.94 -10.14 -21.42
CA ASP A 51 0.48 -10.04 -21.41
C ASP A 51 -0.03 -9.85 -19.99
N LEU A 52 -0.99 -8.94 -19.84
CA LEU A 52 -1.69 -8.76 -18.56
C LEU A 52 -2.83 -9.77 -18.44
N TYR A 53 -2.79 -10.58 -17.38
CA TYR A 53 -3.95 -11.34 -16.94
C TYR A 53 -5.00 -10.37 -16.36
N ARG A 54 -4.68 -9.78 -15.18
CA ARG A 54 -5.53 -8.82 -14.47
C ARG A 54 -4.74 -8.06 -13.43
N ILE A 55 -5.19 -6.86 -13.10
CA ILE A 55 -4.80 -6.09 -11.93
C ILE A 55 -5.88 -6.31 -10.87
N PHE A 56 -5.49 -6.81 -9.71
CA PHE A 56 -6.35 -6.95 -8.55
C PHE A 56 -6.00 -5.85 -7.55
N PHE A 57 -6.97 -5.07 -7.16
CA PHE A 57 -6.80 -4.03 -6.14
C PHE A 57 -7.61 -4.42 -4.91
N TYR A 58 -6.92 -4.62 -3.79
CA TYR A 58 -7.50 -5.09 -2.54
C TYR A 58 -7.61 -3.94 -1.56
N ASP A 59 -8.80 -3.68 -1.05
CA ASP A 59 -9.01 -2.61 -0.07
C ASP A 59 -10.21 -2.95 0.83
N CYS A 60 -10.54 -2.08 1.77
CA CYS A 60 -11.77 -2.12 2.53
C CYS A 60 -12.68 -0.94 2.18
N PRO A 61 -14.01 -1.11 2.23
CA PRO A 61 -14.91 0.03 2.16
C PRO A 61 -14.59 0.99 3.32
N PRO A 62 -14.76 2.31 3.12
CA PRO A 62 -14.57 3.28 4.19
C PRO A 62 -15.62 3.15 5.28
N LEU A 63 -15.29 3.63 6.48
CA LEU A 63 -16.27 3.75 7.57
C LEU A 63 -17.39 4.72 7.17
N ARG A 64 -18.65 4.26 7.27
CA ARG A 64 -19.85 5.05 6.94
C ARG A 64 -20.83 5.08 8.11
N LYS A 65 -20.35 5.51 9.28
CA LYS A 65 -21.11 5.49 10.52
C LYS A 65 -21.08 6.87 11.15
N LYS A 66 -22.15 7.22 11.83
CA LYS A 66 -22.18 8.35 12.75
C LYS A 66 -21.80 7.87 14.15
N MET A 67 -20.90 8.57 14.79
CA MET A 67 -20.45 8.25 16.15
C MET A 67 -20.34 9.52 16.97
N HIS A 68 -20.74 9.46 18.25
CA HIS A 68 -20.57 10.57 19.16
C HIS A 68 -19.20 10.46 19.83
N ASN A 69 -18.41 11.53 19.74
CA ASN A 69 -17.12 11.59 20.42
C ASN A 69 -17.35 11.63 21.94
N PRO A 70 -16.75 10.74 22.73
CA PRO A 70 -17.06 10.62 24.15
C PRO A 70 -16.55 11.80 24.99
N ILE A 71 -15.62 12.61 24.48
CA ILE A 71 -15.11 13.80 25.19
C ILE A 71 -15.92 15.03 24.83
N SER A 72 -16.08 15.32 23.53
CA SER A 72 -16.79 16.52 23.09
C SER A 72 -18.31 16.36 23.02
N GLY A 73 -18.84 15.13 23.04
CA GLY A 73 -20.26 14.84 22.80
C GLY A 73 -20.73 15.07 21.35
N LEU A 74 -19.88 15.61 20.48
CA LEU A 74 -20.22 15.93 19.10
C LEU A 74 -20.44 14.66 18.27
N CYS A 75 -21.50 14.69 17.45
CA CYS A 75 -21.77 13.62 16.47
C CYS A 75 -20.90 13.82 15.23
N ILE A 76 -20.04 12.86 14.94
CA ILE A 76 -19.15 12.86 13.77
C ILE A 76 -19.73 11.90 12.74
N ASP A 77 -20.00 12.38 11.53
CA ASP A 77 -20.44 11.58 10.40
C ASP A 77 -19.21 11.16 9.57
N TYR A 78 -18.70 9.95 9.81
CA TYR A 78 -17.54 9.43 9.11
C TYR A 78 -17.77 9.17 7.63
N SER A 79 -19.02 9.09 7.16
CA SER A 79 -19.33 8.96 5.72
C SER A 79 -18.94 10.22 4.92
N ARG A 80 -18.81 11.35 5.59
CA ARG A 80 -18.41 12.65 5.01
C ARG A 80 -16.95 13.00 5.25
N SER A 81 -16.19 12.13 5.89
CA SER A 81 -14.74 12.36 6.08
C SER A 81 -14.01 12.33 4.74
N ASP A 82 -12.92 13.11 4.63
CA ASP A 82 -12.06 13.13 3.44
C ASP A 82 -11.59 11.74 3.04
N GLU A 83 -11.29 10.88 4.03
CA GLU A 83 -10.89 9.49 3.80
C GLU A 83 -12.03 8.67 3.19
N ALA A 84 -13.27 8.84 3.67
CA ALA A 84 -14.40 8.09 3.14
C ALA A 84 -14.76 8.54 1.72
N LEU A 85 -14.74 9.83 1.46
CA LEU A 85 -14.98 10.41 0.14
C LEU A 85 -13.89 9.97 -0.85
N PHE A 86 -12.61 10.07 -0.43
CA PHE A 86 -11.47 9.64 -1.24
C PHE A 86 -11.56 8.15 -1.60
N ARG A 87 -11.73 7.24 -0.62
CA ARG A 87 -11.79 5.80 -0.89
C ARG A 87 -12.98 5.42 -1.77
N THR A 88 -14.15 6.03 -1.52
CA THR A 88 -15.33 5.79 -2.35
C THR A 88 -15.05 6.18 -3.80
N SER A 89 -14.54 7.39 -4.02
CA SER A 89 -14.21 7.89 -5.36
C SER A 89 -13.08 7.09 -6.02
N LEU A 90 -12.08 6.63 -5.25
CA LEU A 90 -11.01 5.77 -5.74
C LEU A 90 -11.55 4.42 -6.23
N HIS A 91 -12.44 3.80 -5.44
CA HIS A 91 -13.04 2.52 -5.84
C HIS A 91 -13.87 2.65 -7.12
N GLU A 92 -14.66 3.73 -7.27
CA GLU A 92 -15.41 3.97 -8.50
C GLU A 92 -14.47 4.23 -9.69
N ALA A 93 -13.42 5.03 -9.53
CA ALA A 93 -12.44 5.28 -10.58
C ALA A 93 -11.68 4.01 -11.00
N LEU A 94 -11.36 3.11 -10.06
CA LEU A 94 -10.71 1.82 -10.35
C LEU A 94 -11.62 0.87 -11.13
N LYS A 95 -12.92 0.84 -10.85
CA LYS A 95 -13.91 0.02 -11.60
C LYS A 95 -13.98 0.38 -13.08
N GLN A 96 -13.66 1.63 -13.44
CA GLN A 96 -13.65 2.11 -14.83
C GLN A 96 -12.37 1.72 -15.58
N LYS A 97 -11.32 1.24 -14.88
CA LYS A 97 -10.06 0.87 -15.54
C LYS A 97 -10.14 -0.54 -16.14
N ARG A 98 -9.69 -0.65 -17.39
CA ARG A 98 -9.66 -1.95 -18.08
C ARG A 98 -8.78 -2.96 -17.34
N LYS A 99 -9.27 -4.18 -17.21
CA LYS A 99 -8.59 -5.30 -16.53
C LYS A 99 -8.28 -5.06 -15.05
N VAL A 100 -8.94 -4.12 -14.39
CA VAL A 100 -8.89 -3.97 -12.94
C VAL A 100 -10.06 -4.70 -12.30
N ALA A 101 -9.77 -5.46 -11.25
CA ALA A 101 -10.76 -6.08 -10.38
C ALA A 101 -10.59 -5.56 -8.95
N LEU A 102 -11.60 -4.90 -8.44
CA LEU A 102 -11.65 -4.45 -7.06
C LEU A 102 -12.08 -5.62 -6.16
N ARG A 103 -11.29 -5.88 -5.11
CA ARG A 103 -11.49 -6.95 -4.13
C ARG A 103 -11.62 -6.32 -2.75
N LEU A 104 -12.83 -6.19 -2.25
CA LEU A 104 -13.07 -5.53 -0.96
C LEU A 104 -13.13 -6.54 0.18
N GLY A 105 -12.34 -6.29 1.21
CA GLY A 105 -12.50 -6.86 2.54
C GLY A 105 -13.71 -6.24 3.26
N HIS A 106 -13.69 -6.28 4.57
CA HIS A 106 -14.71 -5.65 5.41
C HIS A 106 -14.08 -4.93 6.60
N LEU A 107 -14.78 -3.94 7.11
CA LEU A 107 -14.42 -3.29 8.37
C LEU A 107 -15.09 -4.02 9.53
N THR A 108 -14.31 -4.35 10.55
CA THR A 108 -14.86 -4.73 11.85
C THR A 108 -14.94 -3.45 12.67
N ASP A 109 -16.16 -3.08 13.02
CA ASP A 109 -16.45 -1.92 13.86
C ASP A 109 -16.76 -2.40 15.28
N PHE A 110 -15.91 -2.03 16.22
CA PHE A 110 -16.08 -2.37 17.63
C PHE A 110 -17.00 -1.39 18.36
N SER A 111 -17.57 -0.41 17.67
CA SER A 111 -18.42 0.65 18.24
C SER A 111 -17.78 1.34 19.45
N SER A 112 -16.46 1.39 19.47
CA SER A 112 -15.65 1.96 20.55
C SER A 112 -14.63 2.94 19.99
N TRP A 113 -13.92 3.60 20.88
CA TRP A 113 -12.89 4.58 20.55
C TRP A 113 -11.52 4.04 20.96
N THR A 114 -10.49 4.48 20.26
CA THR A 114 -9.10 4.21 20.58
C THR A 114 -8.29 5.49 20.43
N THR A 115 -7.11 5.51 21.04
CA THR A 115 -6.16 6.61 20.91
C THR A 115 -4.86 6.14 20.28
N GLY A 116 -3.99 7.08 19.87
CA GLY A 116 -2.68 6.78 19.31
C GLY A 116 -1.76 6.10 20.33
N SER A 117 -0.84 5.26 19.85
CA SER A 117 0.10 4.52 20.71
C SER A 117 0.90 5.42 21.66
N ARG A 118 1.33 6.61 21.18
CA ARG A 118 2.07 7.56 22.02
C ARG A 118 1.22 8.09 23.17
N THR A 119 -0.01 8.52 22.89
CA THR A 119 -0.95 8.98 23.94
C THR A 119 -1.24 7.87 24.92
N PHE A 120 -1.43 6.63 24.42
CA PHE A 120 -1.65 5.45 25.27
C PHE A 120 -0.43 5.16 26.17
N ASP A 121 0.79 5.20 25.62
CA ASP A 121 2.03 5.03 26.40
C ASP A 121 2.20 6.12 27.47
N ASP A 122 1.85 7.37 27.19
CA ASP A 122 1.94 8.46 28.16
C ASP A 122 0.90 8.31 29.29
N LEU A 123 -0.28 7.77 28.99
CA LEU A 123 -1.28 7.38 30.01
C LEU A 123 -0.77 6.26 30.90
N LEU A 124 -0.21 5.17 30.31
CA LEU A 124 0.35 4.04 31.06
C LEU A 124 1.53 4.44 31.96
N LYS A 125 2.33 5.39 31.52
CA LYS A 125 3.49 5.91 32.29
C LYS A 125 3.10 6.97 33.33
N GLY A 126 1.82 7.27 33.48
CA GLY A 126 1.33 8.29 34.40
C GLY A 126 1.76 9.72 34.06
N LYS A 127 2.24 9.99 32.82
CA LYS A 127 2.60 11.34 32.36
C LYS A 127 1.36 12.18 32.04
N ARG A 128 0.25 11.53 31.76
CA ARG A 128 -1.05 12.11 31.48
C ARG A 128 -2.13 11.28 32.17
N THR A 129 -3.25 11.91 32.43
CA THR A 129 -4.47 11.26 32.94
C THR A 129 -5.52 11.18 31.83
N PHE A 130 -6.58 10.39 32.05
CA PHE A 130 -7.71 10.35 31.10
C PHE A 130 -8.41 11.70 30.96
N GLY A 131 -8.35 12.55 31.99
CA GLY A 131 -8.91 13.91 31.96
C GLY A 131 -8.15 14.86 31.03
N ASP A 132 -6.91 14.54 30.69
CA ASP A 132 -6.07 15.35 29.78
C ASP A 132 -6.28 15.02 28.31
N LEU A 133 -7.09 13.99 27.99
CA LEU A 133 -7.35 13.59 26.61
C LEU A 133 -8.18 14.63 25.88
N GLN A 134 -7.78 14.94 24.66
CA GLN A 134 -8.52 15.82 23.76
C GLN A 134 -9.37 15.01 22.77
N ALA A 135 -10.46 15.62 22.31
CA ALA A 135 -11.41 14.96 21.41
C ALA A 135 -10.80 14.50 20.08
N ASP A 136 -9.80 15.21 19.57
CA ASP A 136 -9.08 14.92 18.33
C ASP A 136 -8.02 13.80 18.47
N GLU A 137 -7.65 13.45 19.71
CA GLU A 137 -6.78 12.31 19.98
C GLU A 137 -7.51 10.97 19.93
N LEU A 138 -8.84 11.00 19.86
CA LEU A 138 -9.67 9.81 19.77
C LEU A 138 -10.08 9.50 18.33
N GLN A 139 -9.98 8.25 17.97
CA GLN A 139 -10.42 7.74 16.67
C GLN A 139 -11.29 6.49 16.83
N PRO A 140 -12.19 6.20 15.88
CA PRO A 140 -12.98 4.99 15.93
C PRO A 140 -12.10 3.75 15.95
N ASN A 141 -12.43 2.80 16.81
CA ASN A 141 -11.77 1.51 16.85
C ASN A 141 -12.33 0.60 15.75
N VAL A 142 -11.78 0.73 14.55
CA VAL A 142 -12.12 -0.08 13.39
C VAL A 142 -10.90 -0.81 12.88
N ARG A 143 -11.09 -2.04 12.42
CA ARG A 143 -10.02 -2.84 11.81
C ARG A 143 -10.43 -3.33 10.44
N GLN A 144 -9.51 -3.24 9.51
CA GLN A 144 -9.66 -3.90 8.21
C GLN A 144 -9.45 -5.40 8.38
N LYS A 145 -10.34 -6.20 7.79
CA LYS A 145 -10.23 -7.66 7.83
C LYS A 145 -10.45 -8.27 6.44
N GLY A 146 -9.75 -9.36 6.20
CA GLY A 146 -9.92 -10.20 5.03
C GLY A 146 -9.23 -9.67 3.76
N VAL A 147 -8.46 -8.59 3.83
CA VAL A 147 -7.67 -8.08 2.68
C VAL A 147 -6.52 -9.03 2.40
N ASP A 148 -5.64 -9.24 3.38
CA ASP A 148 -4.43 -10.06 3.24
C ASP A 148 -4.76 -11.51 2.92
N MET A 149 -5.81 -12.05 3.56
CA MET A 149 -6.31 -13.38 3.27
C MET A 149 -6.78 -13.51 1.81
N ARG A 150 -7.47 -12.51 1.27
CA ARG A 150 -7.91 -12.50 -0.14
C ARG A 150 -6.74 -12.45 -1.09
N ILE A 151 -5.72 -11.64 -0.80
CA ILE A 151 -4.47 -11.59 -1.57
C ILE A 151 -3.82 -12.99 -1.57
N GLY A 152 -3.66 -13.60 -0.41
CA GLY A 152 -3.06 -14.94 -0.28
C GLY A 152 -3.85 -16.02 -1.02
N ILE A 153 -5.18 -16.02 -0.94
CA ILE A 153 -6.07 -16.96 -1.65
C ILE A 153 -5.97 -16.75 -3.17
N ASP A 154 -5.99 -15.51 -3.65
CA ASP A 154 -5.90 -15.22 -5.09
C ASP A 154 -4.52 -15.61 -5.63
N ILE A 155 -3.41 -15.34 -4.91
CA ILE A 155 -2.06 -15.83 -5.26
C ILE A 155 -2.07 -17.36 -5.40
N SER A 156 -2.56 -18.05 -4.37
CA SER A 156 -2.60 -19.51 -4.34
C SER A 156 -3.45 -20.07 -5.48
N SER A 157 -4.63 -19.49 -5.72
CA SER A 157 -5.53 -19.92 -6.79
C SER A 157 -4.93 -19.74 -8.17
N LEU A 158 -4.29 -18.58 -8.44
CA LEU A 158 -3.63 -18.28 -9.70
C LEU A 158 -2.47 -19.24 -9.99
N ALA A 159 -1.69 -19.57 -8.96
CA ALA A 159 -0.56 -20.49 -9.06
C ALA A 159 -1.02 -21.94 -9.29
N LEU A 160 -1.87 -22.48 -8.42
CA LEU A 160 -2.36 -23.86 -8.50
C LEU A 160 -3.16 -24.14 -9.79
N LYS A 161 -3.95 -23.17 -10.25
CA LYS A 161 -4.68 -23.28 -11.52
C LYS A 161 -3.83 -22.99 -12.75
N ARG A 162 -2.53 -22.67 -12.56
CA ARG A 162 -1.60 -22.33 -13.64
C ARG A 162 -2.13 -21.26 -14.60
N GLN A 163 -2.81 -20.24 -14.05
CA GLN A 163 -3.41 -19.17 -14.85
C GLN A 163 -2.42 -18.08 -15.26
N VAL A 164 -1.29 -18.01 -14.57
CA VAL A 164 -0.25 -16.99 -14.78
C VAL A 164 1.14 -17.62 -14.69
N ARG A 165 2.13 -17.01 -15.35
CA ARG A 165 3.55 -17.34 -15.18
C ARG A 165 4.26 -16.43 -14.21
N GLN A 166 3.71 -15.24 -14.00
CA GLN A 166 4.30 -14.26 -13.11
C GLN A 166 3.21 -13.61 -12.25
N ILE A 167 3.53 -13.42 -11.00
CA ILE A 167 2.76 -12.61 -10.07
C ILE A 167 3.63 -11.45 -9.62
N ILE A 168 3.07 -10.24 -9.70
CA ILE A 168 3.67 -9.02 -9.16
C ILE A 168 2.82 -8.60 -7.97
N LEU A 169 3.43 -8.54 -6.80
CA LEU A 169 2.79 -8.10 -5.57
C LEU A 169 3.28 -6.71 -5.19
N MET A 170 2.39 -5.73 -5.18
CA MET A 170 2.64 -4.38 -4.67
C MET A 170 2.20 -4.32 -3.21
N ALA A 171 3.10 -4.62 -2.29
CA ALA A 171 2.85 -4.71 -0.85
C ALA A 171 4.15 -4.57 -0.05
N GLY A 172 4.03 -4.51 1.28
CA GLY A 172 5.19 -4.38 2.17
C GLY A 172 5.13 -5.27 3.40
N ASP A 173 4.17 -6.20 3.50
CA ASP A 173 3.95 -7.03 4.67
C ASP A 173 4.58 -8.42 4.53
N ALA A 174 5.09 -8.95 5.65
CA ALA A 174 5.62 -10.32 5.73
C ALA A 174 4.53 -11.41 5.72
N ASP A 175 3.28 -11.05 5.94
CA ASP A 175 2.15 -11.99 5.98
C ASP A 175 1.93 -12.71 4.64
N PHE A 176 2.50 -12.20 3.56
CA PHE A 176 2.44 -12.81 2.22
C PHE A 176 3.50 -13.90 1.98
N VAL A 177 4.42 -14.16 2.91
CA VAL A 177 5.45 -15.20 2.79
C VAL A 177 4.89 -16.59 2.45
N PRO A 178 3.83 -17.09 3.12
CA PRO A 178 3.28 -18.40 2.80
C PRO A 178 2.76 -18.49 1.35
N ALA A 179 2.09 -17.43 0.87
CA ALA A 179 1.57 -17.38 -0.49
C ALA A 179 2.68 -17.26 -1.54
N ALA A 180 3.74 -16.48 -1.27
CA ALA A 180 4.92 -16.37 -2.12
C ALA A 180 5.63 -17.72 -2.25
N LYS A 181 5.87 -18.43 -1.13
CA LYS A 181 6.45 -19.78 -1.13
C LYS A 181 5.65 -20.75 -1.99
N LEU A 182 4.33 -20.73 -1.86
CA LEU A 182 3.46 -21.60 -2.65
C LEU A 182 3.56 -21.27 -4.13
N ALA A 183 3.45 -20.00 -4.53
CA ALA A 183 3.53 -19.59 -5.92
C ALA A 183 4.85 -20.01 -6.57
N ARG A 184 5.99 -19.81 -5.90
CA ARG A 184 7.30 -20.22 -6.39
C ARG A 184 7.42 -21.72 -6.53
N ARG A 185 6.91 -22.51 -5.56
CA ARG A 185 6.89 -23.97 -5.65
C ARG A 185 6.09 -24.48 -6.86
N GLU A 186 5.05 -23.77 -7.24
CA GLU A 186 4.25 -24.06 -8.45
C GLU A 186 4.89 -23.51 -9.75
N GLY A 187 6.11 -22.96 -9.68
CA GLY A 187 6.86 -22.47 -10.85
C GLY A 187 6.43 -21.08 -11.34
N VAL A 188 5.77 -20.30 -10.50
CA VAL A 188 5.38 -18.92 -10.81
C VAL A 188 6.51 -17.98 -10.42
N ASP A 189 6.96 -17.12 -11.34
CA ASP A 189 7.91 -16.03 -11.09
C ASP A 189 7.26 -14.98 -10.17
N PHE A 190 7.75 -14.83 -8.94
CA PHE A 190 7.16 -13.99 -7.91
C PHE A 190 7.98 -12.72 -7.69
N VAL A 191 7.47 -11.58 -8.16
CA VAL A 191 8.13 -10.27 -8.09
C VAL A 191 7.43 -9.38 -7.06
N LEU A 192 8.20 -8.76 -6.18
CA LEU A 192 7.70 -7.77 -5.21
C LEU A 192 7.95 -6.34 -5.73
N ASP A 193 6.93 -5.50 -5.67
CA ASP A 193 7.07 -4.05 -5.76
C ASP A 193 6.87 -3.40 -4.37
N PRO A 194 7.95 -3.09 -3.66
CA PRO A 194 7.88 -2.45 -2.36
C PRO A 194 7.66 -0.94 -2.45
N MET A 195 7.44 -0.38 -3.64
CA MET A 195 7.29 1.06 -3.87
C MET A 195 8.35 1.89 -3.11
N TRP A 196 9.62 1.46 -3.20
CA TRP A 196 10.77 2.06 -2.53
C TRP A 196 10.72 2.01 -0.99
N SER A 197 9.96 1.11 -0.40
CA SER A 197 10.00 0.84 1.04
C SER A 197 11.01 -0.27 1.36
N SER A 198 11.41 -0.36 2.63
CA SER A 198 12.16 -1.51 3.13
C SER A 198 11.34 -2.79 3.01
N ILE A 199 12.02 -3.89 2.75
CA ILE A 199 11.40 -5.21 2.62
C ILE A 199 11.71 -6.02 3.89
N PRO A 200 10.72 -6.66 4.52
CA PRO A 200 10.97 -7.59 5.61
C PRO A 200 11.87 -8.75 5.16
N LYS A 201 12.86 -9.12 5.99
CA LYS A 201 13.82 -10.19 5.64
C LYS A 201 13.14 -11.48 5.20
N GLY A 202 12.14 -11.94 5.95
CA GLY A 202 11.41 -13.16 5.63
C GLY A 202 10.73 -13.13 4.25
N LEU A 203 10.26 -11.97 3.79
CA LEU A 203 9.66 -11.85 2.46
C LEU A 203 10.73 -11.82 1.37
N MET A 204 11.86 -11.15 1.63
CA MET A 204 12.98 -11.05 0.66
C MET A 204 13.54 -12.41 0.27
N GLU A 205 13.56 -13.38 1.18
CA GLU A 205 14.04 -14.74 0.94
C GLU A 205 13.13 -15.57 0.03
N HIS A 206 11.88 -15.12 -0.14
CA HIS A 206 10.83 -15.88 -0.81
C HIS A 206 10.24 -15.20 -2.04
N ILE A 207 11.01 -14.31 -2.67
CA ILE A 207 10.69 -13.66 -3.95
C ILE A 207 11.79 -13.92 -4.96
N ASP A 208 11.45 -13.85 -6.25
CA ASP A 208 12.41 -14.06 -7.36
C ASP A 208 13.00 -12.73 -7.84
N GLY A 209 12.34 -11.61 -7.54
CA GLY A 209 12.82 -10.30 -7.92
C GLY A 209 12.15 -9.15 -7.19
N VAL A 210 12.83 -8.00 -7.18
CA VAL A 210 12.32 -6.73 -6.65
C VAL A 210 12.33 -5.69 -7.75
N ARG A 211 11.20 -5.01 -7.96
CA ARG A 211 11.12 -3.94 -8.94
C ARG A 211 10.09 -2.90 -8.56
N SER A 212 10.51 -1.66 -8.33
CA SER A 212 9.59 -0.54 -8.14
C SER A 212 9.42 0.24 -9.44
N THR A 213 8.17 0.48 -9.83
CA THR A 213 7.80 1.20 -11.06
C THR A 213 7.31 2.61 -10.81
N CYS A 214 7.05 2.97 -9.56
CA CYS A 214 6.71 4.31 -9.14
C CYS A 214 7.95 5.20 -9.00
N PRO A 215 7.82 6.54 -9.05
CA PRO A 215 8.90 7.47 -8.71
C PRO A 215 9.40 7.27 -7.28
N ARG A 216 10.68 7.55 -7.03
CA ARG A 216 11.19 7.57 -5.65
C ARG A 216 10.55 8.71 -4.87
N PRO A 217 10.17 8.51 -3.58
CA PRO A 217 9.72 9.59 -2.72
C PRO A 217 10.77 10.71 -2.62
N LEU A 218 10.33 11.97 -2.54
CA LEU A 218 11.20 13.16 -2.53
C LEU A 218 12.26 13.12 -1.42
N GLU A 219 11.90 12.63 -0.25
CA GLU A 219 12.82 12.44 0.88
C GLU A 219 14.00 11.52 0.53
N GLN A 220 13.74 10.42 -0.17
CA GLN A 220 14.76 9.47 -0.61
C GLN A 220 15.58 9.98 -1.80
N GLN A 221 15.02 10.87 -2.61
CA GLN A 221 15.75 11.52 -3.71
C GLN A 221 16.80 12.50 -3.16
N ARG A 222 16.48 13.24 -2.09
CA ARG A 222 17.41 14.15 -1.41
C ARG A 222 18.56 13.42 -0.74
N ALA A 223 18.29 12.31 -0.03
CA ALA A 223 19.30 11.48 0.60
C ALA A 223 20.28 10.88 -0.42
N HIS A 224 19.81 10.48 -1.59
CA HIS A 224 20.65 9.89 -2.65
C HIS A 224 21.52 10.94 -3.35
N ARG A 225 21.05 12.18 -3.50
CA ARG A 225 21.85 13.29 -4.06
C ARG A 225 22.95 13.76 -3.10
N GLY A 226 22.75 13.64 -1.79
CA GLY A 226 23.75 13.98 -0.78
C GLY A 226 24.87 12.93 -0.62
N GLN A 227 24.75 11.76 -1.24
CA GLN A 227 25.76 10.68 -1.20
C GLN A 227 26.61 10.58 -2.48
N LEU A 228 26.45 11.48 -3.45
CA LEU A 228 27.38 11.56 -4.58
C LEU A 228 28.73 12.09 -4.05
N PRO A 229 29.85 11.39 -4.27
CA PRO A 229 31.15 11.87 -3.84
C PRO A 229 31.44 13.21 -4.54
N CYS A 230 31.88 14.17 -3.75
CA CYS A 230 32.37 15.47 -4.24
C CYS A 230 33.45 15.19 -5.30
N ALA A 231 33.25 15.72 -6.50
CA ALA A 231 34.25 15.60 -7.56
C ALA A 231 35.60 16.12 -7.03
N ILE A 232 36.62 15.30 -7.11
CA ILE A 232 38.00 15.66 -6.77
C ILE A 232 38.41 16.82 -7.70
N PRO A 233 38.81 17.98 -7.20
CA PRO A 233 39.33 19.03 -8.07
C PRO A 233 40.62 18.55 -8.71
N GLY A 234 40.69 18.68 -10.04
CA GLY A 234 41.80 18.25 -10.85
C GLY A 234 43.15 18.77 -10.35
N THR A 235 44.11 17.89 -10.28
CA THR A 235 45.52 18.18 -10.18
C THR A 235 45.96 18.98 -11.39
N THR A 236 46.21 20.26 -11.22
CA THR A 236 46.98 21.09 -12.12
C THR A 236 48.40 20.55 -12.12
N SER A 237 48.85 19.92 -13.18
CA SER A 237 50.26 19.69 -13.47
C SER A 237 50.90 21.00 -13.92
N ALA A 238 51.75 21.57 -13.10
CA ALA A 238 52.72 22.55 -13.51
C ALA A 238 53.90 21.81 -14.13
N THR A 239 54.23 22.18 -15.32
CA THR A 239 55.59 22.46 -15.89
C THR A 239 55.44 22.90 -17.30
#